data_f3af4116318e24e9f6d1ffe3dd8fa18b
#
_entry.id   f3af4116318e24e9f6d1ffe3dd8fa18b
#
_cell.length_a   1.000
_cell.length_b   1.000
_cell.length_c   1.000
_cell.angle_alpha   90.00
_cell.angle_beta   90.00
_cell.angle_gamma   90.00
#
_symmetry.space_group_name_H-M   'P 1'
#
loop_
_entity.id
_entity.type
_entity.pdbx_description
1 polymer ?
#
loop_
_entity_poly.entity_id
_entity_poly.type
_entity_poly.pdbx_seq_one_letter_code
_entity_poly.pdbx_strand_id
1 'polypeptide(L)'
;MESIIDILNKKAENQTVTAKGWVKTFRGRRFISLNDGSINTNLQCVIDPDNFDKKLIDKISTGCSLMIEGILVDSIGKGQKVEIIVNKLKIYGECNPDEYPIQPKKHSFEFLREKAHLRIRTSTFASVMRIRSVANYAIHDFFRKENFFCIHTPIITGSDAEGAGEMFKVTTKKFHDYLLK
;
A
#
# COMPACT_ATOMS: atom_id res chain seq x y z
N MET A 1 16.60 1.71 7.40
CA MET A 1 15.24 1.97 7.92
C MET A 1 14.51 0.65 7.84
N GLU A 2 13.96 0.20 8.94
CA GLU A 2 13.30 -1.10 9.02
C GLU A 2 11.88 -1.01 8.43
N SER A 3 11.48 -2.06 7.72
CA SER A 3 10.11 -2.22 7.25
C SER A 3 9.20 -2.73 8.36
N ILE A 4 7.89 -2.57 8.19
CA ILE A 4 6.92 -3.10 9.17
C ILE A 4 7.01 -4.62 9.28
N ILE A 5 7.29 -5.34 8.18
CA ILE A 5 7.50 -6.78 8.23
C ILE A 5 8.70 -7.14 9.10
N ASP A 6 9.81 -6.37 9.04
CA ASP A 6 10.98 -6.61 9.86
C ASP A 6 10.66 -6.40 11.35
N ILE A 7 9.94 -5.32 11.67
CA ILE A 7 9.52 -5.00 13.04
C ILE A 7 8.60 -6.09 13.61
N LEU A 8 7.61 -6.55 12.83
CA LEU A 8 6.67 -7.61 13.24
C LEU A 8 7.34 -8.96 13.48
N ASN A 9 8.53 -9.20 12.90
CA ASN A 9 9.30 -10.42 13.07
C ASN A 9 10.31 -10.33 14.23
N LYS A 10 10.46 -9.17 14.86
CA LYS A 10 11.34 -9.01 16.03
C LYS A 10 10.70 -9.61 17.29
N LYS A 11 11.56 -9.91 18.26
CA LYS A 11 11.15 -10.15 19.63
C LYS A 11 10.94 -8.83 20.35
N ALA A 12 9.97 -8.78 21.24
CA ALA A 12 9.72 -7.63 22.09
C ALA A 12 10.73 -7.56 23.24
N GLU A 13 11.87 -6.95 22.98
CA GLU A 13 12.97 -6.79 23.97
C GLU A 13 13.02 -5.37 24.53
N ASN A 14 11.90 -4.64 24.57
CA ASN A 14 11.83 -3.24 24.98
C ASN A 14 12.79 -2.32 24.22
N GLN A 15 13.11 -2.71 22.97
CA GLN A 15 13.98 -1.93 22.11
C GLN A 15 13.24 -0.76 21.47
N THR A 16 13.94 0.35 21.24
CA THR A 16 13.39 1.46 20.47
C THR A 16 13.37 1.10 18.98
N VAL A 17 12.22 1.30 18.35
CA VAL A 17 12.05 1.09 16.91
C VAL A 17 11.41 2.32 16.26
N THR A 18 11.67 2.49 14.96
CA THR A 18 11.06 3.55 14.15
C THR A 18 10.31 2.93 12.99
N ALA A 19 9.01 3.16 12.93
CA ALA A 19 8.14 2.74 11.84
C ALA A 19 7.66 3.96 11.04
N LYS A 20 7.57 3.80 9.71
CA LYS A 20 6.94 4.77 8.82
C LYS A 20 5.87 4.07 7.98
N GLY A 21 4.77 4.75 7.71
CA GLY A 21 3.69 4.14 6.93
C GLY A 21 2.45 5.01 6.89
N TRP A 22 1.40 4.42 6.36
CA TRP A 22 0.08 5.04 6.27
C TRP A 22 -0.85 4.48 7.34
N VAL A 23 -1.65 5.37 7.92
CA VAL A 23 -2.70 5.01 8.87
C VAL A 23 -3.81 4.26 8.14
N LYS A 24 -4.05 3.03 8.56
CA LYS A 24 -5.20 2.21 8.12
C LYS A 24 -6.44 2.49 8.96
N THR A 25 -6.26 2.57 10.26
CA THR A 25 -7.31 2.96 11.22
C THR A 25 -6.70 3.71 12.38
N PHE A 26 -7.46 4.64 12.93
CA PHE A 26 -7.16 5.30 14.20
C PHE A 26 -8.40 5.20 15.09
N ARG A 27 -8.30 4.47 16.20
CA ARG A 27 -9.43 4.14 17.06
C ARG A 27 -9.22 4.65 18.47
N GLY A 28 -10.29 5.22 19.05
CA GLY A 28 -10.29 5.68 20.43
C GLY A 28 -9.22 6.73 20.74
N ARG A 29 -8.72 7.45 19.72
CA ARG A 29 -7.60 8.40 19.83
C ARG A 29 -6.33 7.81 20.45
N ARG A 30 -6.22 6.48 20.48
CA ARG A 30 -5.15 5.74 21.14
C ARG A 30 -4.48 4.68 20.26
N PHE A 31 -5.24 4.01 19.40
CA PHE A 31 -4.76 2.87 18.64
C PHE A 31 -4.61 3.20 17.17
N ILE A 32 -3.37 3.35 16.70
CA ILE A 32 -3.04 3.51 15.29
C ILE A 32 -2.71 2.13 14.70
N SER A 33 -3.35 1.81 13.58
CA SER A 33 -2.98 0.68 12.74
C SER A 33 -2.17 1.21 11.57
N LEU A 34 -0.87 0.92 11.53
CA LEU A 34 0.09 1.45 10.54
C LEU A 34 0.49 0.38 9.54
N ASN A 35 0.64 0.75 8.26
CA ASN A 35 1.09 -0.14 7.21
C ASN A 35 1.98 0.58 6.21
N ASP A 36 3.12 0.00 5.86
CA ASP A 36 4.09 0.53 4.88
C ASP A 36 4.03 -0.16 3.51
N GLY A 37 3.16 -1.16 3.39
CA GLY A 37 3.06 -1.99 2.20
C GLY A 37 4.00 -3.19 2.17
N SER A 38 4.92 -3.37 3.12
CA SER A 38 5.82 -4.52 3.17
C SER A 38 5.10 -5.85 3.44
N ILE A 39 3.99 -5.79 4.17
CA ILE A 39 3.14 -6.95 4.50
C ILE A 39 1.66 -6.52 4.55
N ASN A 40 0.73 -7.48 4.45
CA ASN A 40 -0.71 -7.21 4.59
C ASN A 40 -1.14 -6.94 6.05
N THR A 41 -0.41 -7.49 7.01
CA THR A 41 -0.65 -7.27 8.44
C THR A 41 -0.24 -5.85 8.80
N ASN A 42 -1.03 -5.19 9.63
CA ASN A 42 -0.71 -3.87 10.13
C ASN A 42 0.04 -3.95 11.45
N LEU A 43 0.89 -2.97 11.69
CA LEU A 43 1.55 -2.78 12.99
C LEU A 43 0.67 -1.90 13.87
N GLN A 44 0.33 -2.37 15.08
CA GLN A 44 -0.37 -1.54 16.06
C GLN A 44 0.62 -0.63 16.77
N CYS A 45 0.25 0.64 16.86
CA CYS A 45 0.99 1.62 17.64
C CYS A 45 0.01 2.24 18.65
N VAL A 46 0.41 2.22 19.91
CA VAL A 46 -0.41 2.68 21.04
C VAL A 46 0.10 4.04 21.47
N ILE A 47 -0.78 5.05 21.40
CA ILE A 47 -0.50 6.41 21.85
C ILE A 47 -1.14 6.60 23.22
N ASP A 48 -0.44 7.26 24.11
CA ASP A 48 -1.04 7.91 25.25
C ASP A 48 -1.38 9.35 24.86
N PRO A 49 -2.66 9.73 24.67
CA PRO A 49 -3.03 11.06 24.19
C PRO A 49 -2.54 12.22 25.08
N ASP A 50 -2.33 11.96 26.37
CA ASP A 50 -1.89 12.98 27.33
C ASP A 50 -0.43 13.39 27.13
N ASN A 51 0.36 12.56 26.44
CA ASN A 51 1.75 12.82 26.12
C ASN A 51 1.97 13.58 24.80
N PHE A 52 0.90 13.95 24.09
CA PHE A 52 0.98 14.58 22.77
C PHE A 52 0.07 15.81 22.68
N ASP A 53 0.47 16.77 21.86
CA ASP A 53 -0.39 17.92 21.54
C ASP A 53 -1.72 17.44 20.92
N LYS A 54 -2.81 17.89 21.52
CA LYS A 54 -4.17 17.58 21.07
C LYS A 54 -4.37 17.93 19.59
N LYS A 55 -3.81 19.05 19.12
CA LYS A 55 -3.89 19.47 17.71
C LYS A 55 -3.17 18.49 16.79
N LEU A 56 -2.08 17.87 17.25
CA LEU A 56 -1.37 16.84 16.47
C LEU A 56 -2.21 15.56 16.35
N ILE A 57 -2.81 15.13 17.48
CA ILE A 57 -3.67 13.94 17.50
C ILE A 57 -4.92 14.12 16.63
N ASP A 58 -5.52 15.32 16.64
CA ASP A 58 -6.73 15.64 15.86
C ASP A 58 -6.49 15.57 14.33
N LYS A 59 -5.24 15.70 13.88
CA LYS A 59 -4.86 15.60 12.47
C LYS A 59 -4.65 14.17 11.98
N ILE A 60 -4.63 13.18 12.89
CA ILE A 60 -4.45 11.78 12.51
C ILE A 60 -5.76 11.23 11.98
N SER A 61 -5.75 10.82 10.73
CA SER A 61 -6.90 10.21 10.04
C SER A 61 -6.46 9.03 9.19
N THR A 62 -7.43 8.23 8.73
CA THR A 62 -7.16 7.16 7.75
C THR A 62 -6.55 7.74 6.48
N GLY A 63 -5.43 7.18 6.05
CA GLY A 63 -4.69 7.64 4.87
C GLY A 63 -3.54 8.60 5.18
N CYS A 64 -3.47 9.21 6.36
CA CYS A 64 -2.30 9.99 6.79
C CYS A 64 -1.03 9.17 6.70
N SER A 65 0.10 9.81 6.36
CA SER A 65 1.43 9.22 6.44
C SER A 65 2.15 9.70 7.70
N LEU A 66 2.66 8.74 8.46
CA LEU A 66 3.27 8.99 9.77
C LEU A 66 4.67 8.39 9.87
N MET A 67 5.49 8.99 10.72
CA MET A 67 6.63 8.34 11.38
C MET A 67 6.29 8.19 12.85
N ILE A 68 6.55 7.02 13.39
CA ILE A 68 6.35 6.67 14.80
C ILE A 68 7.66 6.11 15.33
N GLU A 69 8.12 6.62 16.45
CA GLU A 69 9.23 6.09 17.23
C GLU A 69 8.72 5.70 18.61
N GLY A 70 9.09 4.55 19.08
CA GLY A 70 8.64 4.07 20.39
C GLY A 70 9.26 2.74 20.78
N ILE A 71 8.78 2.19 21.87
CA ILE A 71 9.25 0.93 22.45
C ILE A 71 8.45 -0.23 21.88
N LEU A 72 9.14 -1.24 21.36
CA LEU A 72 8.54 -2.48 20.90
C LEU A 72 8.27 -3.39 22.11
N VAL A 73 7.02 -3.73 22.32
CA VAL A 73 6.54 -4.58 23.42
C VAL A 73 5.70 -5.74 22.92
N ASP A 74 5.52 -6.78 23.74
CA ASP A 74 4.55 -7.82 23.46
C ASP A 74 3.14 -7.23 23.46
N SER A 75 2.34 -7.59 22.45
CA SER A 75 0.98 -7.10 22.36
C SER A 75 0.06 -7.86 23.32
N ILE A 76 -0.73 -7.12 24.07
CA ILE A 76 -1.79 -7.68 24.93
C ILE A 76 -3.02 -8.07 24.07
N GLY A 77 -3.12 -7.50 22.86
CA GLY A 77 -4.23 -7.71 21.94
C GLY A 77 -4.19 -9.06 21.21
N LYS A 78 -5.37 -9.63 20.92
CA LYS A 78 -5.45 -10.82 20.07
C LYS A 78 -5.13 -10.48 18.62
N GLY A 79 -4.34 -11.34 17.96
CA GLY A 79 -4.10 -11.27 16.52
C GLY A 79 -2.79 -10.61 16.09
N GLN A 80 -1.98 -10.13 17.01
CA GLN A 80 -0.63 -9.61 16.77
C GLN A 80 0.32 -10.01 17.90
N LYS A 81 1.60 -10.16 17.58
CA LYS A 81 2.61 -10.57 18.55
C LYS A 81 3.20 -9.38 19.29
N VAL A 82 3.46 -8.32 18.58
CA VAL A 82 4.14 -7.11 19.09
C VAL A 82 3.37 -5.84 18.73
N GLU A 83 3.57 -4.80 19.52
CA GLU A 83 3.06 -3.46 19.27
C GLU A 83 4.08 -2.40 19.70
N ILE A 84 3.92 -1.17 19.22
CA ILE A 84 4.79 -0.04 19.61
C ILE A 84 4.05 0.83 20.60
N ILE A 85 4.65 1.05 21.77
CA ILE A 85 4.27 2.15 22.67
C ILE A 85 4.96 3.41 22.17
N VAL A 86 4.17 4.38 21.74
CA VAL A 86 4.66 5.53 20.99
C VAL A 86 5.25 6.60 21.90
N ASN A 87 6.50 6.97 21.67
CA ASN A 87 7.19 8.07 22.36
C ASN A 87 7.26 9.33 21.50
N LYS A 88 7.42 9.18 20.18
CA LYS A 88 7.44 10.31 19.22
C LYS A 88 6.58 9.99 18.02
N LEU A 89 5.90 11.02 17.52
CA LEU A 89 5.07 10.96 16.33
C LEU A 89 5.30 12.19 15.46
N LYS A 90 5.45 11.96 14.15
CA LYS A 90 5.53 13.03 13.14
C LYS A 90 4.60 12.71 11.98
N ILE A 91 3.75 13.65 11.62
CA ILE A 91 2.92 13.57 10.41
C ILE A 91 3.77 14.06 9.23
N TYR A 92 3.90 13.26 8.18
CA TYR A 92 4.52 13.64 6.91
C TYR A 92 3.51 14.16 5.91
N GLY A 93 2.29 13.61 5.94
CA GLY A 93 1.19 14.05 5.10
C GLY A 93 -0.13 13.84 5.81
N GLU A 94 -0.90 14.91 5.89
CA GLU A 94 -2.28 14.88 6.37
C GLU A 94 -3.18 14.26 5.28
N CYS A 95 -4.33 13.75 5.68
CA CYS A 95 -5.32 13.20 4.77
C CYS A 95 -6.70 13.67 5.22
N ASN A 96 -7.42 14.36 4.33
CA ASN A 96 -8.78 14.77 4.60
C ASN A 96 -9.70 13.53 4.58
N PRO A 97 -10.32 13.13 5.70
CA PRO A 97 -11.17 11.95 5.75
C PRO A 97 -12.42 12.05 4.84
N ASP A 98 -12.91 13.25 4.54
CA ASP A 98 -14.08 13.47 3.70
C ASP A 98 -13.76 13.25 2.22
N GLU A 99 -12.52 13.49 1.81
CA GLU A 99 -12.06 13.34 0.43
C GLU A 99 -11.42 11.98 0.17
N TYR A 100 -10.90 11.29 1.20
CA TYR A 100 -10.23 10.02 1.04
C TYR A 100 -11.22 8.86 0.91
N PRO A 101 -11.35 8.22 -0.27
CA PRO A 101 -12.45 7.29 -0.54
C PRO A 101 -12.26 5.91 0.11
N ILE A 102 -11.02 5.51 0.44
CA ILE A 102 -10.72 4.19 1.02
C ILE A 102 -10.79 4.25 2.54
N GLN A 103 -11.99 4.38 3.05
CA GLN A 103 -12.25 4.37 4.49
C GLN A 103 -12.22 2.93 5.06
N PRO A 104 -12.06 2.73 6.40
CA PRO A 104 -12.01 1.41 7.04
C PRO A 104 -13.38 0.74 7.09
N LYS A 105 -13.95 0.45 5.91
CA LYS A 105 -15.22 -0.26 5.69
C LYS A 105 -15.08 -1.22 4.51
N LYS A 106 -16.05 -2.12 4.33
CA LYS A 106 -16.12 -2.98 3.16
C LYS A 106 -16.48 -2.16 1.92
N HIS A 107 -15.71 -2.32 0.85
CA HIS A 107 -15.94 -1.71 -0.45
C HIS A 107 -16.32 -2.76 -1.48
N SER A 108 -17.22 -2.44 -2.43
CA SER A 108 -17.52 -3.30 -3.56
C SER A 108 -16.36 -3.30 -4.57
N PHE A 109 -16.29 -4.35 -5.40
CA PHE A 109 -15.26 -4.39 -6.44
C PHE A 109 -15.50 -3.36 -7.55
N GLU A 110 -16.76 -3.01 -7.83
CA GLU A 110 -17.11 -1.94 -8.76
C GLU A 110 -16.53 -0.61 -8.28
N PHE A 111 -16.80 -0.22 -7.05
CA PHE A 111 -16.22 0.97 -6.44
C PHE A 111 -14.68 0.97 -6.49
N LEU A 112 -14.06 -0.17 -6.21
CA LEU A 112 -12.60 -0.29 -6.23
C LEU A 112 -12.01 -0.25 -7.66
N ARG A 113 -12.79 -0.57 -8.70
CA ARG A 113 -12.39 -0.35 -10.10
C ARG A 113 -12.44 1.12 -10.47
N GLU A 114 -13.45 1.86 -10.02
CA GLU A 114 -13.52 3.32 -10.21
C GLU A 114 -12.37 4.05 -9.49
N LYS A 115 -11.98 3.57 -8.30
CA LYS A 115 -10.85 4.11 -7.53
C LYS A 115 -9.56 3.30 -7.76
N ALA A 116 -9.28 2.96 -9.02
CA ALA A 116 -8.22 2.03 -9.39
C ALA A 116 -6.83 2.37 -8.83
N HIS A 117 -6.47 3.65 -8.77
CA HIS A 117 -5.19 4.14 -8.25
C HIS A 117 -5.05 3.98 -6.72
N LEU A 118 -6.17 3.87 -5.98
CA LEU A 118 -6.17 3.71 -4.53
C LEU A 118 -6.52 2.27 -4.07
N ARG A 119 -7.07 1.43 -4.95
CA ARG A 119 -7.55 0.09 -4.56
C ARG A 119 -6.47 -0.80 -3.94
N ILE A 120 -5.20 -0.61 -4.30
CA ILE A 120 -4.08 -1.34 -3.73
C ILE A 120 -3.92 -1.08 -2.22
N ARG A 121 -4.49 0.01 -1.71
CA ARG A 121 -4.53 0.31 -0.28
C ARG A 121 -5.48 -0.62 0.50
N THR A 122 -6.35 -1.37 -0.17
CA THR A 122 -7.19 -2.39 0.45
C THR A 122 -6.42 -3.70 0.61
N SER A 123 -6.74 -4.48 1.67
CA SER A 123 -6.08 -5.77 1.92
C SER A 123 -6.27 -6.75 0.77
N THR A 124 -7.46 -6.80 0.17
CA THR A 124 -7.78 -7.69 -0.97
C THR A 124 -6.88 -7.40 -2.16
N PHE A 125 -6.81 -6.14 -2.63
CA PHE A 125 -5.99 -5.81 -3.79
C PHE A 125 -4.49 -5.82 -3.48
N ALA A 126 -4.08 -5.51 -2.26
CA ALA A 126 -2.70 -5.70 -1.83
C ALA A 126 -2.29 -7.19 -1.91
N SER A 127 -3.16 -8.12 -1.49
CA SER A 127 -2.94 -9.57 -1.65
C SER A 127 -2.86 -9.99 -3.11
N VAL A 128 -3.81 -9.54 -3.94
CA VAL A 128 -3.84 -9.84 -5.38
C VAL A 128 -2.54 -9.37 -6.06
N MET A 129 -2.08 -8.15 -5.77
CA MET A 129 -0.85 -7.63 -6.37
C MET A 129 0.40 -8.37 -5.92
N ARG A 130 0.46 -8.83 -4.66
CA ARG A 130 1.55 -9.69 -4.17
C ARG A 130 1.57 -11.03 -4.89
N ILE A 131 0.42 -11.70 -5.02
CA ILE A 131 0.30 -12.96 -5.74
C ILE A 131 0.73 -12.78 -7.20
N ARG A 132 0.25 -11.73 -7.87
CA ARG A 132 0.65 -11.43 -9.25
C ARG A 132 2.14 -11.21 -9.40
N SER A 133 2.75 -10.47 -8.48
CA SER A 133 4.20 -10.24 -8.48
C SER A 133 4.96 -11.55 -8.36
N VAL A 134 4.63 -12.39 -7.39
CA VAL A 134 5.29 -13.69 -7.18
C VAL A 134 5.08 -14.61 -8.38
N ALA A 135 3.86 -14.69 -8.93
CA ALA A 135 3.55 -15.52 -10.09
C ALA A 135 4.34 -15.06 -11.33
N ASN A 136 4.46 -13.76 -11.56
CA ASN A 136 5.25 -13.22 -12.65
C ASN A 136 6.72 -13.65 -12.56
N TYR A 137 7.33 -13.49 -11.38
CA TYR A 137 8.71 -13.95 -11.15
C TYR A 137 8.87 -15.46 -11.31
N ALA A 138 7.89 -16.25 -10.82
CA ALA A 138 7.94 -17.71 -10.94
C ALA A 138 7.91 -18.18 -12.41
N ILE A 139 7.09 -17.54 -13.26
CA ILE A 139 7.04 -17.82 -14.70
C ILE A 139 8.39 -17.49 -15.36
N HIS A 140 8.94 -16.31 -15.10
CA HIS A 140 10.23 -15.92 -15.65
C HIS A 140 11.35 -16.84 -15.18
N ASP A 141 11.36 -17.24 -13.90
CA ASP A 141 12.38 -18.13 -13.35
C ASP A 141 12.28 -19.54 -13.94
N PHE A 142 11.07 -20.04 -14.17
CA PHE A 142 10.84 -21.31 -14.83
C PHE A 142 11.47 -21.33 -16.22
N PHE A 143 11.11 -20.39 -17.09
CA PHE A 143 11.65 -20.35 -18.45
C PHE A 143 13.15 -20.07 -18.48
N ARG A 144 13.66 -19.26 -17.58
CA ARG A 144 15.11 -19.04 -17.44
C ARG A 144 15.85 -20.33 -17.10
N LYS A 145 15.31 -21.18 -16.22
CA LYS A 145 15.88 -22.48 -15.87
C LYS A 145 15.87 -23.48 -17.03
N GLU A 146 14.89 -23.34 -17.92
CA GLU A 146 14.78 -24.12 -19.15
C GLU A 146 15.60 -23.54 -20.30
N ASN A 147 16.50 -22.59 -20.04
CA ASN A 147 17.38 -21.92 -21.00
C ASN A 147 16.67 -21.07 -22.07
N PHE A 148 15.47 -20.55 -21.78
CA PHE A 148 14.80 -19.58 -22.63
C PHE A 148 15.29 -18.16 -22.34
N PHE A 149 15.37 -17.34 -23.41
CA PHE A 149 15.65 -15.92 -23.29
C PHE A 149 14.37 -15.12 -23.13
N CYS A 150 14.35 -14.14 -22.20
CA CYS A 150 13.26 -13.17 -22.10
C CYS A 150 13.55 -12.01 -23.07
N ILE A 151 12.75 -11.90 -24.14
CA ILE A 151 12.90 -10.85 -25.14
C ILE A 151 11.70 -9.90 -25.04
N HIS A 152 12.00 -8.62 -24.89
CA HIS A 152 10.99 -7.55 -24.92
C HIS A 152 10.83 -7.06 -26.35
N THR A 153 9.78 -7.51 -27.03
CA THR A 153 9.43 -7.02 -28.36
C THR A 153 8.71 -5.67 -28.29
N PRO A 154 8.81 -4.82 -29.33
CA PRO A 154 8.04 -3.57 -29.38
C PRO A 154 6.53 -3.83 -29.31
N ILE A 155 5.83 -3.07 -28.49
CA ILE A 155 4.35 -3.11 -28.40
C ILE A 155 3.73 -2.36 -29.57
N ILE A 156 4.39 -1.26 -30.01
CA ILE A 156 3.97 -0.47 -31.17
C ILE A 156 4.67 -1.05 -32.40
N THR A 157 3.91 -1.56 -33.34
CA THR A 157 4.39 -2.21 -34.55
C THR A 157 3.64 -1.69 -35.77
N GLY A 158 4.28 -1.76 -36.96
CA GLY A 158 3.65 -1.41 -38.23
C GLY A 158 3.02 -2.62 -38.94
N SER A 159 3.14 -3.83 -38.40
CA SER A 159 2.62 -5.05 -38.99
C SER A 159 1.64 -5.77 -38.04
N ASP A 160 0.55 -6.27 -38.62
CA ASP A 160 -0.31 -7.24 -37.98
C ASP A 160 0.36 -8.62 -38.03
N ALA A 161 0.39 -9.33 -36.89
CA ALA A 161 1.12 -10.58 -36.75
C ALA A 161 0.51 -11.75 -37.54
N GLU A 162 -0.82 -11.80 -37.63
CA GLU A 162 -1.56 -12.94 -38.22
C GLU A 162 -2.67 -12.52 -39.21
N GLY A 163 -2.83 -11.24 -39.50
CA GLY A 163 -3.90 -10.72 -40.38
C GLY A 163 -5.32 -10.92 -39.86
N ALA A 164 -5.46 -11.24 -38.56
CA ALA A 164 -6.73 -11.68 -37.98
C ALA A 164 -7.37 -10.62 -37.04
N GLY A 165 -6.74 -9.48 -36.82
CA GLY A 165 -7.20 -8.50 -35.84
C GLY A 165 -7.26 -7.08 -36.35
N GLU A 166 -8.13 -6.27 -35.74
CA GLU A 166 -8.12 -4.82 -35.91
C GLU A 166 -7.00 -4.22 -35.05
N MET A 167 -6.08 -3.50 -35.70
CA MET A 167 -5.01 -2.77 -34.99
C MET A 167 -5.49 -1.41 -34.53
N PHE A 168 -5.16 -1.05 -33.30
CA PHE A 168 -5.35 0.32 -32.82
C PHE A 168 -4.30 1.24 -33.43
N LYS A 169 -4.74 2.35 -33.99
CA LYS A 169 -3.83 3.35 -34.55
C LYS A 169 -3.26 4.24 -33.44
N VAL A 170 -1.95 4.23 -33.27
CA VAL A 170 -1.24 5.18 -32.41
C VAL A 170 -0.96 6.46 -33.21
N THR A 171 -1.31 7.63 -32.67
CA THR A 171 -1.12 8.91 -33.33
C THR A 171 -0.77 10.02 -32.34
N THR A 172 -0.01 10.99 -32.79
CA THR A 172 0.26 12.25 -32.06
C THR A 172 -0.82 13.30 -32.22
N LYS A 173 -1.80 13.07 -33.12
CA LYS A 173 -2.91 14.00 -33.32
C LYS A 173 -3.87 13.99 -32.15
N LYS A 174 -4.35 15.15 -31.73
CA LYS A 174 -5.40 15.25 -30.71
C LYS A 174 -6.70 14.67 -31.25
N PHE A 175 -7.50 14.02 -30.41
CA PHE A 175 -8.78 13.39 -30.79
C PHE A 175 -9.72 14.36 -31.53
N HIS A 176 -9.68 15.64 -31.17
CA HIS A 176 -10.45 16.69 -31.82
C HIS A 176 -10.15 16.85 -33.32
N ASP A 177 -8.93 16.58 -33.76
CA ASP A 177 -8.50 16.68 -35.16
C ASP A 177 -9.08 15.58 -36.07
N TYR A 178 -9.69 14.54 -35.47
CA TYR A 178 -10.34 13.44 -36.17
C TYR A 178 -11.83 13.70 -36.46
N LEU A 179 -12.47 14.56 -35.66
CA LEU A 179 -13.89 14.87 -35.80
C LEU A 179 -14.17 15.94 -36.84
N LEU A 180 -13.12 16.61 -37.37
CA LEU A 180 -13.22 17.69 -38.32
C LEU A 180 -12.86 17.29 -39.77
N LYS A 181 -12.77 15.97 -40.03
CA LYS A 181 -12.62 15.41 -41.38
C LYS A 181 -13.81 14.52 -41.71
#